data_f49d9b791233b96b1331c1bbcecbcd06
#
_entry.id   f49d9b791233b96b1331c1bbcecbcd06
#
_cell.length_a   1.000
_cell.length_b   1.000
_cell.length_c   1.000
_cell.angle_alpha   90.00
_cell.angle_beta   90.00
_cell.angle_gamma   90.00
#
_symmetry.space_group_name_H-M   'P 1'
#
loop_
_entity.id
_entity.type
_entity.pdbx_description
1 polymer ?
#
loop_
_entity_poly.entity_id
_entity_poly.type
_entity_poly.pdbx_seq_one_letter_code
_entity_poly.pdbx_strand_id
1 'polypeptide(L)'
;MWSRKDLKARGKNLVYGNYWYMVLVSFIMLFLGGAGSGSSSSSNTARNSASGDSSLSSIDWAMLATIIGIVIVVMIVAIVIGSLIKIFLCDPLLVGCQRFILNAREGKRQFSDVASIFNDNYMNVVKIMFFRYLKTFLWSLLFIVPGIIKSYEYRMIPYILSENPNIDKDRAFELTKAMTNGEKWNIFVYDLSFILWSFATLFTCGLAGIFWVNPYVNATNAELYMELREQAMRSNYTNESELYGYHYKPMM
;
A
#
# COMPACT_ATOMS: atom_id res chain seq x y z
N MET A 1 -3.66 -20.08 15.10
CA MET A 1 -2.47 -19.48 14.47
C MET A 1 -2.56 -19.72 12.98
N TRP A 2 -2.53 -18.66 12.18
CA TRP A 2 -2.66 -18.76 10.72
C TRP A 2 -1.42 -19.35 10.06
N SER A 3 -1.62 -20.02 8.92
CA SER A 3 -0.53 -20.60 8.14
C SER A 3 -0.29 -19.80 6.86
N ARG A 4 0.97 -19.49 6.59
CA ARG A 4 1.39 -18.80 5.34
C ARG A 4 1.01 -19.58 4.09
N LYS A 5 1.03 -20.92 4.17
CA LYS A 5 0.64 -21.78 3.04
C LYS A 5 -0.85 -21.64 2.74
N ASP A 6 -1.68 -21.61 3.78
CA ASP A 6 -3.15 -21.50 3.62
C ASP A 6 -3.54 -20.11 3.10
N LEU A 7 -2.92 -19.03 3.60
CA LEU A 7 -3.14 -17.68 3.08
C LEU A 7 -2.81 -17.58 1.58
N LYS A 8 -1.65 -18.12 1.19
CA LYS A 8 -1.25 -18.15 -0.23
C LYS A 8 -2.17 -19.00 -1.09
N ALA A 9 -2.64 -20.13 -0.59
CA ALA A 9 -3.60 -20.97 -1.31
C ALA A 9 -4.94 -20.24 -1.49
N ARG A 10 -5.48 -19.62 -0.45
CA ARG A 10 -6.72 -18.81 -0.50
C ARG A 10 -6.58 -17.62 -1.46
N GLY A 11 -5.47 -16.85 -1.36
CA GLY A 11 -5.19 -15.75 -2.28
C GLY A 11 -5.08 -16.21 -3.74
N LYS A 12 -4.46 -17.36 -4.00
CA LYS A 12 -4.39 -17.96 -5.33
C LYS A 12 -5.78 -18.31 -5.88
N ASN A 13 -6.64 -18.91 -5.06
CA ASN A 13 -8.00 -19.26 -5.46
C ASN A 13 -8.83 -18.00 -5.77
N LEU A 14 -8.68 -16.95 -4.98
CA LEU A 14 -9.34 -15.66 -5.21
C LEU A 14 -8.94 -15.05 -6.57
N VAL A 15 -7.65 -15.10 -6.91
CA VAL A 15 -7.15 -14.62 -8.21
C VAL A 15 -7.73 -15.44 -9.36
N TYR A 16 -7.73 -16.78 -9.29
CA TYR A 16 -8.26 -17.61 -10.37
C TYR A 16 -9.74 -17.38 -10.64
N GLY A 17 -10.54 -17.19 -9.59
CA GLY A 17 -11.96 -16.89 -9.73
C GLY A 17 -12.27 -15.51 -10.33
N ASN A 18 -11.32 -14.57 -10.26
CA ASN A 18 -11.51 -13.16 -10.60
C ASN A 18 -10.33 -12.54 -11.37
N TYR A 19 -9.61 -13.32 -12.17
CA TYR A 19 -8.30 -12.98 -12.71
C TYR A 19 -8.24 -11.58 -13.34
N TRP A 20 -9.06 -11.29 -14.35
CA TRP A 20 -9.02 -10.01 -15.06
C TRP A 20 -9.36 -8.81 -14.17
N TYR A 21 -10.31 -8.98 -13.26
CA TYR A 21 -10.67 -7.92 -12.30
C TYR A 21 -9.52 -7.65 -11.32
N MET A 22 -8.87 -8.72 -10.82
CA MET A 22 -7.73 -8.60 -9.92
C MET A 22 -6.51 -7.98 -10.60
N VAL A 23 -6.25 -8.31 -11.88
CA VAL A 23 -5.19 -7.70 -12.67
C VAL A 23 -5.46 -6.20 -12.83
N LEU A 24 -6.67 -5.80 -13.23
CA LEU A 24 -7.03 -4.41 -13.45
C LEU A 24 -6.93 -3.59 -12.15
N VAL A 25 -7.50 -4.08 -11.05
CA VAL A 25 -7.42 -3.39 -9.75
C VAL A 25 -5.99 -3.32 -9.24
N SER A 26 -5.21 -4.40 -9.40
CA SER A 26 -3.79 -4.40 -9.01
C SER A 26 -2.94 -3.48 -9.87
N PHE A 27 -3.28 -3.31 -11.16
CA PHE A 27 -2.65 -2.32 -12.03
C PHE A 27 -2.96 -0.89 -11.56
N ILE A 28 -4.21 -0.61 -11.22
CA ILE A 28 -4.60 0.68 -10.62
C ILE A 28 -3.82 0.92 -9.32
N MET A 29 -3.76 -0.07 -8.42
CA MET A 29 -3.02 0.03 -7.16
C MET A 29 -1.51 0.24 -7.37
N LEU A 30 -0.92 -0.42 -8.38
CA LEU A 30 0.49 -0.21 -8.75
C LEU A 30 0.73 1.22 -9.20
N PHE A 31 -0.14 1.76 -10.06
CA PHE A 31 -0.04 3.13 -10.55
C PHE A 31 -0.21 4.17 -9.43
N LEU A 32 -1.10 3.89 -8.46
CA LEU A 32 -1.32 4.73 -7.28
C LEU A 32 -0.20 4.64 -6.22
N GLY A 33 0.81 3.77 -6.44
CA GLY A 33 1.87 3.51 -5.48
C GLY A 33 1.41 2.71 -4.26
N GLY A 34 0.26 2.01 -4.39
CA GLY A 34 -0.33 1.18 -3.35
C GLY A 34 0.14 -0.27 -3.34
N ALA A 35 1.17 -0.62 -4.12
CA ALA A 35 1.80 -1.93 -4.03
C ALA A 35 2.42 -2.08 -2.64
N GLY A 36 1.69 -2.77 -1.77
CA GLY A 36 2.20 -3.15 -0.47
C GLY A 36 3.50 -3.93 -0.63
N SER A 37 4.53 -3.46 0.06
CA SER A 37 5.84 -4.08 0.23
C SER A 37 6.56 -4.52 -1.05
N GLY A 38 7.49 -3.72 -1.49
CA GLY A 38 8.68 -4.21 -2.20
C GLY A 38 8.83 -3.95 -3.67
N SER A 39 8.34 -2.83 -4.21
CA SER A 39 8.95 -2.32 -5.42
C SER A 39 9.56 -0.93 -5.15
N SER A 40 10.83 -0.93 -4.78
CA SER A 40 11.68 0.21 -5.00
C SER A 40 11.68 0.47 -6.52
N SER A 41 10.93 1.45 -6.97
CA SER A 41 11.13 2.00 -8.30
C SER A 41 12.53 2.63 -8.31
N SER A 42 13.52 1.87 -8.79
CA SER A 42 14.77 2.44 -9.18
C SER A 42 14.48 3.35 -10.39
N SER A 43 14.44 4.65 -10.13
CA SER A 43 14.53 5.64 -11.18
C SER A 43 15.88 5.43 -11.88
N ASN A 44 15.86 4.79 -13.04
CA ASN A 44 16.99 4.78 -13.95
C ASN A 44 17.17 6.22 -14.43
N THR A 45 18.04 6.94 -13.75
CA THR A 45 18.61 8.17 -14.26
C THR A 45 19.44 7.78 -15.47
N ALA A 46 18.92 8.05 -16.66
CA ALA A 46 19.65 7.92 -17.89
C ALA A 46 20.93 8.78 -17.79
N ARG A 47 22.06 8.14 -17.67
CA ARG A 47 23.35 8.77 -17.88
C ARG A 47 23.47 9.09 -19.37
N ASN A 48 23.08 10.27 -19.76
CA ASN A 48 23.55 10.83 -21.03
C ASN A 48 25.02 11.18 -20.87
N SER A 49 25.85 10.34 -21.42
CA SER A 49 27.28 10.65 -21.67
C SER A 49 27.35 11.74 -22.73
N ALA A 50 27.40 12.98 -22.32
CA ALA A 50 27.83 14.07 -23.17
C ALA A 50 29.36 14.11 -23.08
N SER A 51 30.03 13.52 -24.05
CA SER A 51 31.42 13.82 -24.37
C SER A 51 31.46 15.23 -24.98
N GLY A 52 31.87 16.20 -24.22
CA GLY A 52 32.08 17.59 -24.66
C GLY A 52 33.31 18.15 -23.99
N ASP A 53 34.21 18.54 -24.82
CA ASP A 53 35.57 18.98 -24.64
C ASP A 53 35.81 20.05 -23.58
N SER A 54 36.98 19.97 -23.01
CA SER A 54 37.63 20.79 -22.00
C SER A 54 37.59 22.32 -22.25
N SER A 55 36.79 23.02 -21.43
CA SER A 55 37.09 24.38 -20.93
C SER A 55 36.38 24.64 -19.58
N LEU A 56 36.76 23.89 -18.55
CA LEU A 56 36.25 24.02 -17.19
C LEU A 56 36.89 25.16 -16.41
N SER A 57 37.47 26.18 -17.05
CA SER A 57 38.23 27.24 -16.37
C SER A 57 37.48 28.54 -16.09
N SER A 58 36.14 28.59 -16.35
CA SER A 58 35.35 29.76 -15.95
C SER A 58 33.87 29.38 -15.66
N ILE A 59 33.66 28.35 -14.88
CA ILE A 59 32.30 28.11 -14.36
C ILE A 59 32.05 29.20 -13.30
N ASP A 60 31.16 30.12 -13.66
CA ASP A 60 30.71 31.16 -12.76
C ASP A 60 29.94 30.51 -11.61
N TRP A 61 30.56 30.35 -10.44
CA TRP A 61 29.99 29.67 -9.27
C TRP A 61 28.65 30.29 -8.85
N ALA A 62 28.45 31.58 -9.12
CA ALA A 62 27.19 32.25 -8.89
C ALA A 62 26.08 31.72 -9.83
N MET A 63 26.40 31.47 -11.11
CA MET A 63 25.47 30.94 -12.06
C MET A 63 25.08 29.47 -11.73
N LEU A 64 26.07 28.66 -11.35
CA LEU A 64 25.83 27.30 -10.89
C LEU A 64 24.96 27.26 -9.62
N ALA A 65 25.25 28.08 -8.63
CA ALA A 65 24.47 28.19 -7.39
C ALA A 65 23.03 28.61 -7.70
N THR A 66 22.81 29.53 -8.64
CA THR A 66 21.48 29.96 -9.06
C THR A 66 20.71 28.83 -9.74
N ILE A 67 21.34 28.10 -10.66
CA ILE A 67 20.71 26.95 -11.35
C ILE A 67 20.36 25.86 -10.34
N ILE A 68 21.27 25.51 -9.44
CA ILE A 68 21.02 24.53 -8.37
C ILE A 68 19.87 24.99 -7.47
N GLY A 69 19.83 26.28 -7.08
CA GLY A 69 18.75 26.85 -6.32
C GLY A 69 17.38 26.74 -7.00
N ILE A 70 17.30 27.06 -8.30
CA ILE A 70 16.08 26.90 -9.08
C ILE A 70 15.65 25.43 -9.15
N VAL A 71 16.58 24.51 -9.41
CA VAL A 71 16.29 23.07 -9.46
C VAL A 71 15.75 22.55 -8.14
N ILE A 72 16.35 22.97 -7.02
CA ILE A 72 15.87 22.61 -5.67
C ILE A 72 14.44 23.12 -5.45
N VAL A 73 14.15 24.37 -5.77
CA VAL A 73 12.81 24.94 -5.64
C VAL A 73 11.79 24.19 -6.48
N VAL A 74 12.11 23.91 -7.75
CA VAL A 74 11.23 23.15 -8.65
C VAL A 74 10.99 21.73 -8.10
N MET A 75 12.03 21.06 -7.60
CA MET A 75 11.89 19.74 -6.97
C MET A 75 10.99 19.79 -5.72
N ILE A 76 11.16 20.79 -4.85
CA ILE A 76 10.32 20.95 -3.66
C ILE A 76 8.86 21.14 -4.07
N VAL A 77 8.58 22.01 -5.03
CA VAL A 77 7.22 22.26 -5.55
C VAL A 77 6.62 20.97 -6.14
N ALA A 78 7.38 20.23 -6.94
CA ALA A 78 6.94 18.96 -7.50
C ALA A 78 6.63 17.90 -6.43
N ILE A 79 7.45 17.82 -5.37
CA ILE A 79 7.22 16.92 -4.23
C ILE A 79 5.94 17.32 -3.47
N VAL A 80 5.72 18.60 -3.24
CA VAL A 80 4.52 19.11 -2.55
C VAL A 80 3.26 18.78 -3.38
N ILE A 81 3.26 19.10 -4.66
CA ILE A 81 2.11 18.81 -5.54
C ILE A 81 1.88 17.30 -5.62
N GLY A 82 2.93 16.49 -5.83
CA GLY A 82 2.84 15.04 -5.87
C GLY A 82 2.29 14.44 -4.57
N SER A 83 2.70 14.96 -3.41
CA SER A 83 2.19 14.50 -2.11
C SER A 83 0.73 14.88 -1.88
N LEU A 84 0.30 16.06 -2.35
CA LEU A 84 -1.11 16.44 -2.30
C LEU A 84 -1.98 15.51 -3.18
N ILE A 85 -1.57 15.25 -4.42
CA ILE A 85 -2.29 14.33 -5.31
C ILE A 85 -2.35 12.94 -4.68
N LYS A 86 -1.25 12.46 -4.10
CA LYS A 86 -1.21 11.16 -3.44
C LYS A 86 -2.21 11.07 -2.30
N ILE A 87 -2.20 12.04 -1.38
CA ILE A 87 -3.04 12.03 -0.17
C ILE A 87 -4.52 12.21 -0.53
N PHE A 88 -4.85 13.13 -1.44
CA PHE A 88 -6.23 13.46 -1.74
C PHE A 88 -6.87 12.56 -2.81
N LEU A 89 -6.10 11.96 -3.71
CA LEU A 89 -6.64 11.15 -4.78
C LEU A 89 -6.21 9.69 -4.68
N CYS A 90 -4.90 9.44 -4.59
CA CYS A 90 -4.38 8.08 -4.68
C CYS A 90 -4.74 7.23 -3.44
N ASP A 91 -4.66 7.79 -2.24
CA ASP A 91 -4.91 7.05 -1.01
C ASP A 91 -6.38 6.65 -0.81
N PRO A 92 -7.39 7.52 -1.02
CA PRO A 92 -8.78 7.09 -1.01
C PRO A 92 -9.10 6.05 -2.08
N LEU A 93 -8.55 6.21 -3.29
CA LEU A 93 -8.73 5.25 -4.36
C LEU A 93 -8.09 3.90 -4.01
N LEU A 94 -6.95 3.89 -3.32
CA LEU A 94 -6.34 2.68 -2.77
C LEU A 94 -7.29 1.96 -1.81
N VAL A 95 -7.93 2.69 -0.89
CA VAL A 95 -8.93 2.13 0.04
C VAL A 95 -10.12 1.55 -0.73
N GLY A 96 -10.58 2.22 -1.78
CA GLY A 96 -11.61 1.69 -2.69
C GLY A 96 -11.19 0.40 -3.40
N CYS A 97 -9.94 0.32 -3.84
CA CYS A 97 -9.38 -0.91 -4.41
C CYS A 97 -9.36 -2.06 -3.40
N GLN A 98 -9.02 -1.78 -2.12
CA GLN A 98 -9.09 -2.80 -1.07
C GLN A 98 -10.52 -3.26 -0.83
N ARG A 99 -11.49 -2.34 -0.80
CA ARG A 99 -12.93 -2.66 -0.73
C ARG A 99 -13.34 -3.59 -1.86
N PHE A 100 -12.94 -3.29 -3.10
CA PHE A 100 -13.23 -4.16 -4.24
C PHE A 100 -12.67 -5.58 -4.07
N ILE A 101 -11.41 -5.72 -3.62
CA ILE A 101 -10.78 -7.03 -3.44
C ILE A 101 -11.52 -7.84 -2.36
N LEU A 102 -11.90 -7.21 -1.25
CA LEU A 102 -12.66 -7.86 -0.19
C LEU A 102 -14.08 -8.25 -0.64
N ASN A 103 -14.77 -7.38 -1.42
CA ASN A 103 -16.07 -7.70 -2.02
C ASN A 103 -15.99 -8.84 -3.04
N ALA A 104 -14.92 -8.87 -3.86
CA ALA A 104 -14.69 -9.95 -4.82
C ALA A 104 -14.51 -11.31 -4.12
N ARG A 105 -13.97 -11.34 -2.91
CA ARG A 105 -13.89 -12.53 -2.06
C ARG A 105 -15.29 -13.09 -1.71
N GLU A 106 -16.27 -12.21 -1.51
CA GLU A 106 -17.66 -12.59 -1.26
C GLU A 106 -18.48 -12.87 -2.54
N GLY A 107 -17.83 -12.80 -3.71
CA GLY A 107 -18.50 -12.97 -5.00
C GLY A 107 -19.17 -11.71 -5.54
N LYS A 108 -19.11 -10.60 -4.83
CA LYS A 108 -19.60 -9.29 -5.29
C LYS A 108 -18.52 -8.62 -6.15
N ARG A 109 -18.85 -8.28 -7.40
CA ARG A 109 -17.87 -7.78 -8.39
C ARG A 109 -18.35 -6.47 -9.00
N GLN A 110 -18.40 -5.41 -8.21
CA GLN A 110 -18.84 -4.11 -8.69
C GLN A 110 -17.67 -3.13 -8.70
N PHE A 111 -17.29 -2.65 -9.88
CA PHE A 111 -16.25 -1.61 -10.00
C PHE A 111 -16.64 -0.29 -9.33
N SER A 112 -17.93 -0.04 -9.13
CA SER A 112 -18.43 1.09 -8.36
C SER A 112 -17.85 1.13 -6.93
N ASP A 113 -17.47 -0.01 -6.37
CA ASP A 113 -16.88 -0.11 -5.02
C ASP A 113 -15.55 0.65 -4.93
N VAL A 114 -14.78 0.71 -6.02
CA VAL A 114 -13.53 1.46 -6.08
C VAL A 114 -13.77 2.96 -5.92
N ALA A 115 -14.84 3.48 -6.51
CA ALA A 115 -15.18 4.89 -6.45
C ALA A 115 -16.10 5.24 -5.25
N SER A 116 -16.74 4.25 -4.62
CA SER A 116 -17.70 4.48 -3.54
C SER A 116 -17.11 5.22 -2.33
N ILE A 117 -15.81 5.09 -2.11
CA ILE A 117 -15.09 5.74 -1.01
C ILE A 117 -15.12 7.27 -1.11
N PHE A 118 -15.31 7.83 -2.32
CA PHE A 118 -15.43 9.27 -2.50
C PHE A 118 -16.79 9.81 -2.03
N ASN A 119 -17.80 8.93 -1.91
CA ASN A 119 -19.13 9.28 -1.41
C ASN A 119 -19.24 9.04 0.10
N ASP A 120 -18.43 8.11 0.66
CA ASP A 120 -18.50 7.66 2.04
C ASP A 120 -17.46 8.39 2.90
N ASN A 121 -17.83 9.51 3.51
CA ASN A 121 -16.98 10.26 4.45
C ASN A 121 -15.50 10.40 4.03
N TYR A 122 -15.32 10.76 2.75
CA TYR A 122 -14.02 10.89 2.07
C TYR A 122 -12.96 11.63 2.91
N MET A 123 -13.34 12.76 3.54
CA MET A 123 -12.40 13.58 4.31
C MET A 123 -11.84 12.84 5.54
N ASN A 124 -12.62 11.94 6.15
CA ASN A 124 -12.13 11.12 7.26
C ASN A 124 -11.08 10.11 6.78
N VAL A 125 -11.32 9.49 5.62
CA VAL A 125 -10.36 8.56 4.99
C VAL A 125 -9.04 9.29 4.69
N VAL A 126 -9.10 10.46 4.04
CA VAL A 126 -7.94 11.31 3.76
C VAL A 126 -7.17 11.64 5.05
N LYS A 127 -7.89 12.09 6.08
CA LYS A 127 -7.32 12.45 7.38
C LYS A 127 -6.57 11.27 8.01
N ILE A 128 -7.20 10.09 8.08
CA ILE A 128 -6.58 8.91 8.72
C ILE A 128 -5.37 8.43 7.93
N MET A 129 -5.44 8.40 6.60
CA MET A 129 -4.32 8.03 5.73
C MET A 129 -3.16 9.02 5.85
N PHE A 130 -3.44 10.32 5.90
CA PHE A 130 -2.41 11.34 6.17
C PHE A 130 -1.70 11.12 7.51
N PHE A 131 -2.46 10.92 8.60
CA PHE A 131 -1.87 10.66 9.91
C PHE A 131 -1.09 9.34 9.95
N ARG A 132 -1.49 8.33 9.19
CA ARG A 132 -0.73 7.09 9.03
C ARG A 132 0.67 7.38 8.48
N TYR A 133 0.77 8.13 7.37
CA TYR A 133 2.07 8.51 6.80
C TYR A 133 2.87 9.40 7.74
N LEU A 134 2.24 10.39 8.34
CA LEU A 134 2.89 11.31 9.28
C LEU A 134 3.49 10.55 10.46
N LYS A 135 2.74 9.70 11.12
CA LYS A 135 3.22 8.88 12.24
C LYS A 135 4.36 7.96 11.81
N THR A 136 4.22 7.26 10.67
CA THR A 136 5.29 6.39 10.16
C THR A 136 6.54 7.18 9.83
N PHE A 137 6.42 8.34 9.20
CA PHE A 137 7.53 9.22 8.86
C PHE A 137 8.26 9.73 10.12
N LEU A 138 7.53 10.20 11.13
CA LEU A 138 8.13 10.66 12.39
C LEU A 138 8.96 9.55 13.07
N TRP A 139 8.44 8.33 13.10
CA TRP A 139 9.16 7.19 13.65
C TRP A 139 10.37 6.80 12.80
N SER A 140 10.29 6.93 11.49
CA SER A 140 11.40 6.67 10.57
C SER A 140 12.50 7.73 10.68
N LEU A 141 12.12 8.98 11.00
CA LEU A 141 13.07 10.08 11.23
C LEU A 141 13.87 9.86 12.53
N LEU A 142 13.22 9.30 13.54
CA LEU A 142 13.88 9.01 14.82
C LEU A 142 14.89 7.87 14.66
N PHE A 143 14.45 6.74 14.12
CA PHE A 143 15.30 5.58 13.78
C PHE A 143 14.62 4.74 12.67
N ILE A 144 15.43 4.17 11.78
CA ILE A 144 14.95 3.34 10.67
C ILE A 144 14.18 2.10 11.18
N VAL A 145 14.70 1.41 12.20
CA VAL A 145 14.11 0.17 12.74
C VAL A 145 12.71 0.41 13.34
N PRO A 146 12.48 1.38 14.25
CA PRO A 146 11.14 1.70 14.73
C PRO A 146 10.20 2.13 13.61
N GLY A 147 10.69 2.86 12.59
CA GLY A 147 9.90 3.23 11.42
C GLY A 147 9.35 2.00 10.68
N ILE A 148 10.19 0.99 10.45
CA ILE A 148 9.77 -0.27 9.85
C ILE A 148 8.72 -0.98 10.73
N ILE A 149 8.95 -1.11 12.03
CA ILE A 149 7.99 -1.74 12.96
C ILE A 149 6.63 -1.03 12.91
N LYS A 150 6.62 0.31 12.87
CA LYS A 150 5.40 1.10 12.80
C LYS A 150 4.70 1.00 11.43
N SER A 151 5.45 0.83 10.35
CA SER A 151 4.86 0.58 9.04
C SER A 151 4.06 -0.74 9.01
N TYR A 152 4.57 -1.79 9.65
CA TYR A 152 3.85 -3.05 9.83
C TYR A 152 2.64 -2.91 10.76
N GLU A 153 2.77 -2.14 11.84
CA GLU A 153 1.68 -1.85 12.77
C GLU A 153 0.50 -1.15 12.10
N TYR A 154 0.77 -0.19 11.21
CA TYR A 154 -0.28 0.60 10.53
C TYR A 154 -0.69 0.02 9.16
N ARG A 155 -0.26 -1.19 8.84
CA ARG A 155 -0.50 -1.82 7.53
C ARG A 155 -1.98 -2.07 7.25
N MET A 156 -2.77 -2.40 8.28
CA MET A 156 -4.17 -2.78 8.13
C MET A 156 -5.14 -1.58 8.05
N ILE A 157 -4.67 -0.36 8.26
CA ILE A 157 -5.52 0.85 8.21
C ILE A 157 -6.32 0.98 6.89
N PRO A 158 -5.75 0.80 5.67
CA PRO A 158 -6.53 0.92 4.45
C PRO A 158 -7.67 -0.11 4.35
N TYR A 159 -7.48 -1.30 4.90
CA TYR A 159 -8.50 -2.35 4.95
C TYR A 159 -9.60 -2.02 5.96
N ILE A 160 -9.24 -1.52 7.14
CA ILE A 160 -10.19 -1.06 8.15
C ILE A 160 -11.07 0.07 7.57
N LEU A 161 -10.46 1.03 6.88
CA LEU A 161 -11.17 2.13 6.22
C LEU A 161 -12.03 1.66 5.04
N SER A 162 -11.64 0.61 4.35
CA SER A 162 -12.46 0.03 3.27
C SER A 162 -13.73 -0.63 3.81
N GLU A 163 -13.71 -1.09 5.05
CA GLU A 163 -14.82 -1.69 5.76
C GLU A 163 -15.68 -0.63 6.48
N ASN A 164 -15.05 0.26 7.22
CA ASN A 164 -15.70 1.35 7.93
C ASN A 164 -14.99 2.70 7.69
N PRO A 165 -15.40 3.50 6.70
CA PRO A 165 -14.84 4.82 6.43
C PRO A 165 -15.19 5.87 7.50
N ASN A 166 -16.16 5.57 8.38
CA ASN A 166 -16.63 6.47 9.43
C ASN A 166 -15.92 6.23 10.78
N ILE A 167 -15.00 5.26 10.86
CA ILE A 167 -14.29 4.94 12.09
C ILE A 167 -13.52 6.16 12.62
N ASP A 168 -13.50 6.34 13.95
CA ASP A 168 -12.69 7.38 14.56
C ASP A 168 -11.19 7.15 14.30
N LYS A 169 -10.46 8.24 14.12
CA LYS A 169 -9.02 8.19 13.82
C LYS A 169 -8.24 7.39 14.86
N ASP A 170 -8.39 7.73 16.14
CA ASP A 170 -7.59 7.11 17.19
C ASP A 170 -7.98 5.63 17.37
N ARG A 171 -9.27 5.33 17.21
CA ARG A 171 -9.77 3.96 17.22
C ARG A 171 -9.20 3.12 16.04
N ALA A 172 -9.10 3.69 14.84
CA ALA A 172 -8.48 2.99 13.70
C ALA A 172 -7.02 2.62 13.98
N PHE A 173 -6.25 3.52 14.63
CA PHE A 173 -4.87 3.22 15.03
C PHE A 173 -4.78 2.20 16.17
N GLU A 174 -5.67 2.23 17.15
CA GLU A 174 -5.74 1.22 18.21
C GLU A 174 -6.05 -0.15 17.62
N LEU A 175 -7.06 -0.22 16.76
CA LEU A 175 -7.51 -1.47 16.16
C LEU A 175 -6.42 -2.12 15.31
N THR A 176 -5.76 -1.36 14.43
CA THR A 176 -4.65 -1.91 13.63
C THR A 176 -3.48 -2.37 14.50
N LYS A 177 -3.18 -1.65 15.59
CA LYS A 177 -2.16 -2.05 16.57
C LYS A 177 -2.54 -3.36 17.27
N ALA A 178 -3.79 -3.52 17.68
CA ALA A 178 -4.27 -4.75 18.30
C ALA A 178 -4.23 -5.93 17.33
N MET A 179 -4.71 -5.75 16.08
CA MET A 179 -4.68 -6.77 15.03
C MET A 179 -3.26 -7.27 14.71
N THR A 180 -2.26 -6.38 14.75
CA THR A 180 -0.88 -6.72 14.40
C THR A 180 -0.02 -7.09 15.61
N ASN A 181 -0.57 -7.02 16.82
CA ASN A 181 0.15 -7.32 18.03
C ASN A 181 0.55 -8.80 18.10
N GLY A 182 1.84 -9.07 18.31
CA GLY A 182 2.39 -10.42 18.30
C GLY A 182 2.62 -11.02 16.89
N GLU A 183 1.99 -10.47 15.84
CA GLU A 183 2.06 -11.00 14.48
C GLU A 183 3.05 -10.26 13.56
N LYS A 184 3.66 -9.15 14.02
CA LYS A 184 4.56 -8.32 13.19
C LYS A 184 5.71 -9.12 12.57
N TRP A 185 6.30 -10.04 13.32
CA TRP A 185 7.37 -10.91 12.83
C TRP A 185 6.85 -11.90 11.78
N ASN A 186 5.70 -12.51 12.02
CA ASN A 186 5.07 -13.42 11.08
C ASN A 186 4.70 -12.72 9.75
N ILE A 187 4.22 -11.47 9.83
CA ILE A 187 3.92 -10.63 8.68
C ILE A 187 5.21 -10.26 7.92
N PHE A 188 6.29 -9.94 8.63
CA PHE A 188 7.59 -9.68 8.01
C PHE A 188 8.13 -10.92 7.25
N VAL A 189 8.10 -12.09 7.88
CA VAL A 189 8.55 -13.34 7.23
C VAL A 189 7.61 -13.74 6.08
N TYR A 190 6.31 -13.42 6.19
CA TYR A 190 5.36 -13.56 5.10
C TYR A 190 5.76 -12.68 3.89
N ASP A 191 6.08 -11.40 4.10
CA ASP A 191 6.56 -10.52 3.04
C ASP A 191 7.87 -11.01 2.41
N LEU A 192 8.81 -11.47 3.25
CA LEU A 192 10.08 -12.04 2.78
C LEU A 192 9.85 -13.22 1.84
N SER A 193 8.76 -13.97 2.02
CA SER A 193 8.42 -15.10 1.15
C SER A 193 7.99 -14.69 -0.27
N PHE A 194 7.72 -13.41 -0.52
CA PHE A 194 7.43 -12.86 -1.84
C PHE A 194 8.66 -12.26 -2.53
N ILE A 195 9.79 -12.15 -1.83
CA ILE A 195 11.01 -11.53 -2.39
C ILE A 195 11.51 -12.26 -3.64
N LEU A 196 11.38 -13.58 -3.69
CA LEU A 196 11.72 -14.39 -4.86
C LEU A 196 10.85 -14.05 -6.08
N TRP A 197 9.58 -13.71 -5.85
CA TRP A 197 8.66 -13.27 -6.90
C TRP A 197 9.02 -11.86 -7.40
N SER A 198 9.60 -11.02 -6.54
CA SER A 198 10.11 -9.71 -6.95
C SER A 198 11.30 -9.82 -7.90
N PHE A 199 12.16 -10.84 -7.75
CA PHE A 199 13.19 -11.13 -8.74
C PHE A 199 12.59 -11.55 -10.09
N ALA A 200 11.56 -12.38 -10.10
CA ALA A 200 10.87 -12.76 -11.34
C ALA A 200 10.31 -11.53 -12.09
N THR A 201 9.79 -10.53 -11.37
CA THR A 201 9.34 -9.25 -11.94
C THR A 201 10.49 -8.48 -12.59
N LEU A 202 11.67 -8.47 -11.96
CA LEU A 202 12.85 -7.80 -12.50
C LEU A 202 13.32 -8.43 -13.82
N PHE A 203 13.36 -9.76 -13.88
CA PHE A 203 13.77 -10.50 -15.09
C PHE A 203 12.79 -10.35 -16.25
N THR A 204 11.53 -10.12 -15.99
CA THR A 204 10.49 -9.95 -17.02
C THR A 204 10.18 -8.49 -17.34
N CYS A 205 11.08 -7.54 -17.02
CA CYS A 205 10.86 -6.10 -17.21
C CYS A 205 9.52 -5.60 -16.61
N GLY A 206 9.09 -6.17 -15.49
CA GLY A 206 7.86 -5.78 -14.80
C GLY A 206 6.58 -6.50 -15.26
N LEU A 207 6.58 -7.20 -16.40
CA LEU A 207 5.37 -7.86 -16.92
C LEU A 207 4.81 -8.92 -15.95
N ALA A 208 5.66 -9.78 -15.39
CA ALA A 208 5.24 -10.74 -14.39
C ALA A 208 4.65 -10.06 -13.14
N GLY A 209 5.15 -8.88 -12.79
CA GLY A 209 4.61 -8.06 -11.70
C GLY A 209 3.16 -7.68 -11.94
N ILE A 210 2.88 -7.08 -13.10
CA ILE A 210 1.55 -6.57 -13.44
C ILE A 210 0.52 -7.71 -13.52
N PHE A 211 0.83 -8.76 -14.27
CA PHE A 211 -0.16 -9.79 -14.61
C PHE A 211 -0.26 -10.90 -13.56
N TRP A 212 0.78 -11.16 -12.80
CA TRP A 212 0.80 -12.31 -11.88
C TRP A 212 1.09 -11.94 -10.43
N VAL A 213 2.22 -11.28 -10.17
CA VAL A 213 2.72 -11.09 -8.80
C VAL A 213 1.82 -10.14 -7.99
N ASN A 214 1.50 -8.96 -8.55
CA ASN A 214 0.70 -7.96 -7.83
C ASN A 214 -0.73 -8.43 -7.53
N PRO A 215 -1.50 -9.03 -8.49
CA PRO A 215 -2.81 -9.60 -8.17
C PRO A 215 -2.74 -10.64 -7.06
N TYR A 216 -1.73 -11.50 -7.10
CA TYR A 216 -1.53 -12.55 -6.11
C TYR A 216 -1.17 -12.00 -4.72
N VAL A 217 -0.25 -11.04 -4.65
CA VAL A 217 0.13 -10.37 -3.38
C VAL A 217 -1.05 -9.62 -2.78
N ASN A 218 -1.78 -8.86 -3.59
CA ASN A 218 -2.94 -8.08 -3.12
C ASN A 218 -4.06 -8.99 -2.59
N ALA A 219 -4.37 -10.07 -3.32
CA ALA A 219 -5.36 -11.05 -2.87
C ALA A 219 -4.92 -11.75 -1.56
N THR A 220 -3.64 -12.12 -1.45
CA THR A 220 -3.14 -12.76 -0.24
C THR A 220 -3.09 -11.80 0.95
N ASN A 221 -2.82 -10.50 0.72
CA ASN A 221 -2.90 -9.47 1.75
C ASN A 221 -4.35 -9.25 2.25
N ALA A 222 -5.33 -9.34 1.37
CA ALA A 222 -6.74 -9.30 1.77
C ALA A 222 -7.12 -10.49 2.66
N GLU A 223 -6.64 -11.70 2.34
CA GLU A 223 -6.82 -12.87 3.20
C GLU A 223 -6.10 -12.73 4.55
N LEU A 224 -4.90 -12.14 4.56
CA LEU A 224 -4.20 -11.83 5.81
C LEU A 224 -5.02 -10.86 6.68
N TYR A 225 -5.59 -9.81 6.08
CA TYR A 225 -6.47 -8.89 6.81
C TYR A 225 -7.66 -9.62 7.42
N MET A 226 -8.34 -10.46 6.65
CA MET A 226 -9.51 -11.22 7.15
C MET A 226 -9.15 -12.14 8.31
N GLU A 227 -7.97 -12.76 8.30
CA GLU A 227 -7.49 -13.59 9.40
C GLU A 227 -7.20 -12.78 10.66
N LEU A 228 -6.51 -11.64 10.52
CA LEU A 228 -6.22 -10.74 11.65
C LEU A 228 -7.50 -10.09 12.22
N ARG A 229 -8.46 -9.76 11.36
CA ARG A 229 -9.79 -9.29 11.73
C ARG A 229 -10.52 -10.31 12.59
N GLU A 230 -10.54 -11.56 12.15
CA GLU A 230 -11.18 -12.65 12.88
C GLU A 230 -10.52 -12.90 14.25
N GLN A 231 -9.19 -12.82 14.32
CA GLN A 231 -8.47 -12.90 15.61
C GLN A 231 -8.88 -11.76 16.55
N ALA A 232 -9.00 -10.53 16.04
CA ALA A 232 -9.44 -9.38 16.84
C ALA A 232 -10.88 -9.52 17.31
N MET A 233 -11.77 -10.11 16.51
CA MET A 233 -13.14 -10.43 16.91
C MET A 233 -13.21 -11.51 17.99
N ARG A 234 -12.46 -12.60 17.83
CA ARG A 234 -12.38 -13.68 18.83
C ARG A 234 -11.80 -13.22 20.17
N SER A 235 -10.92 -12.23 20.14
CA SER A 235 -10.36 -11.63 21.35
C SER A 235 -11.28 -10.54 21.97
N ASN A 236 -12.48 -10.34 21.43
CA ASN A 236 -13.44 -9.30 21.83
C ASN A 236 -12.85 -7.86 21.77
N TYR A 237 -11.83 -7.64 20.94
CA TYR A 237 -11.24 -6.31 20.76
C TYR A 237 -12.04 -5.43 19.81
N THR A 238 -12.75 -6.05 18.88
CA THR A 238 -13.69 -5.43 17.95
C THR A 238 -14.91 -6.32 17.75
N ASN A 239 -15.94 -5.80 17.11
CA ASN A 239 -17.17 -6.50 16.85
C ASN A 239 -17.71 -6.21 15.44
N GLU A 240 -18.74 -6.93 15.01
CA GLU A 240 -19.37 -6.75 13.69
C GLU A 240 -20.08 -5.40 13.53
N SER A 241 -20.41 -4.70 14.59
CA SER A 241 -21.00 -3.36 14.50
C SER A 241 -19.96 -2.28 14.22
N GLU A 242 -18.70 -2.52 14.54
CA GLU A 242 -17.58 -1.64 14.23
C GLU A 242 -16.97 -1.95 12.84
N LEU A 243 -16.85 -3.25 12.53
CA LEU A 243 -16.37 -3.76 11.24
C LEU A 243 -17.51 -4.55 10.58
N TYR A 244 -18.40 -3.84 9.89
CA TYR A 244 -19.67 -4.37 9.39
C TYR A 244 -19.67 -4.80 7.92
N GLY A 245 -18.53 -4.66 7.24
CA GLY A 245 -18.48 -4.86 5.78
C GLY A 245 -18.44 -6.31 5.33
N TYR A 246 -17.84 -7.22 6.11
CA TYR A 246 -17.53 -8.57 5.64
C TYR A 246 -17.75 -9.64 6.70
N HIS A 247 -18.24 -10.81 6.24
CA HIS A 247 -18.34 -11.99 7.07
C HIS A 247 -17.20 -12.96 6.79
N TYR A 248 -16.58 -13.50 7.84
CA TYR A 248 -15.57 -14.53 7.68
C TYR A 248 -16.21 -15.82 7.15
N LYS A 249 -15.94 -16.16 5.89
CA LYS A 249 -16.19 -17.49 5.35
C LYS A 249 -14.86 -18.22 5.22
N PRO A 250 -14.57 -19.26 6.01
CA PRO A 250 -13.44 -20.12 5.70
C PRO A 250 -13.72 -20.74 4.33
N MET A 251 -12.83 -20.51 3.37
CA MET A 251 -12.91 -21.22 2.10
C MET A 251 -12.53 -22.68 2.36
N MET A 252 -13.47 -23.59 2.13
CA MET A 252 -13.25 -25.03 2.13
C MET A 252 -12.38 -25.43 0.94
#